data_a7445dffeda5283c4cfdf77846a150b4
#
_entry.id   a7445dffeda5283c4cfdf77846a150b4
#
_cell.length_a   1.000
_cell.length_b   1.000
_cell.length_c   1.000
_cell.angle_alpha   90.00
_cell.angle_beta   90.00
_cell.angle_gamma   90.00
#
_symmetry.space_group_name_H-M   'P 1'
#
loop_
_entity.id
_entity.type
_entity.pdbx_description
1 polymer ?
#
loop_
_entity_poly.entity_id
_entity_poly.type
_entity_poly.pdbx_seq_one_letter_code
_entity_poly.pdbx_strand_id
1 'polypeptide(L)'
;GAPVTPAVVGALASQGIGEVEVEQAARIVIVTGGAEVTARPAGPATIPDANGPMLRALAARYGIGVAAHVRTSDDPDELEAQVREAIAEHAPDAVVTSGGISHGKFEVVRQVFRQGWYGHVAQQPGGPQGLSRFAETPVISLPGNPISTLVSFRTYVAPLLGHAPEPILAPLACDVAGLE
;
A
#
# COMPACT_ATOMS: atom_id res chain seq x y z
N GLY A 1 -4.07 -20.46 -10.46
CA GLY A 1 -4.27 -21.42 -9.35
C GLY A 1 -5.61 -21.21 -8.65
N ALA A 2 -6.09 -22.18 -7.92
CA ALA A 2 -7.30 -22.05 -7.12
C ALA A 2 -6.94 -21.60 -5.68
N PRO A 3 -7.75 -20.74 -5.04
CA PRO A 3 -7.48 -20.34 -3.66
C PRO A 3 -7.65 -21.54 -2.70
N VAL A 4 -6.74 -21.66 -1.74
CA VAL A 4 -6.82 -22.66 -0.67
C VAL A 4 -7.80 -22.17 0.39
N THR A 5 -9.07 -22.48 0.23
CA THR A 5 -10.14 -22.15 1.17
C THR A 5 -10.27 -23.23 2.26
N PRO A 6 -10.98 -22.96 3.39
CA PRO A 6 -11.26 -23.99 4.39
C PRO A 6 -11.95 -25.24 3.81
N ALA A 7 -12.81 -25.06 2.80
CA ALA A 7 -13.46 -26.18 2.11
C ALA A 7 -12.45 -27.03 1.30
N VAL A 8 -11.48 -26.38 0.64
CA VAL A 8 -10.40 -27.07 -0.09
C VAL A 8 -9.51 -27.83 0.91
N VAL A 9 -9.16 -27.24 2.04
CA VAL A 9 -8.39 -27.93 3.11
C VAL A 9 -9.13 -29.17 3.58
N GLY A 10 -10.43 -29.08 3.86
CA GLY A 10 -11.25 -30.23 4.27
C GLY A 10 -11.32 -31.31 3.20
N ALA A 11 -11.48 -30.94 1.94
CA ALA A 11 -11.52 -31.87 0.81
C ALA A 11 -10.17 -32.62 0.64
N LEU A 12 -9.06 -31.91 0.70
CA LEU A 12 -7.71 -32.50 0.62
C LEU A 12 -7.46 -33.47 1.79
N ALA A 13 -7.78 -33.05 3.00
CA ALA A 13 -7.63 -33.87 4.18
C ALA A 13 -8.46 -35.17 4.13
N SER A 14 -9.69 -35.10 3.57
CA SER A 14 -10.56 -36.28 3.39
C SER A 14 -9.99 -37.30 2.42
N GLN A 15 -9.07 -36.88 1.54
CA GLN A 15 -8.36 -37.75 0.61
C GLN A 15 -6.97 -38.20 1.10
N GLY A 16 -6.62 -37.85 2.37
CA GLY A 16 -5.32 -38.14 2.95
C GLY A 16 -4.18 -37.27 2.42
N ILE A 17 -4.49 -36.16 1.72
CA ILE A 17 -3.49 -35.22 1.21
C ILE A 17 -3.18 -34.21 2.32
N GLY A 18 -2.00 -34.36 2.94
CA GLY A 18 -1.54 -33.51 4.05
C GLY A 18 -0.73 -32.27 3.64
N GLU A 19 -0.18 -32.29 2.41
CA GLU A 19 0.69 -31.21 1.92
C GLU A 19 0.38 -30.88 0.47
N VAL A 20 0.41 -29.62 0.11
CA VAL A 20 0.25 -29.14 -1.27
C VAL A 20 1.21 -27.97 -1.53
N GLU A 21 1.69 -27.85 -2.74
CA GLU A 21 2.43 -26.67 -3.19
C GLU A 21 1.48 -25.49 -3.37
N VAL A 22 1.84 -24.34 -2.82
CA VAL A 22 1.07 -23.10 -2.93
C VAL A 22 1.98 -21.94 -3.35
N GLU A 23 1.43 -20.98 -4.07
CA GLU A 23 2.11 -19.70 -4.29
C GLU A 23 2.17 -18.92 -2.98
N GLN A 24 3.34 -18.36 -2.68
CA GLN A 24 3.50 -17.50 -1.51
C GLN A 24 2.72 -16.21 -1.71
N ALA A 25 2.00 -15.77 -0.65
CA ALA A 25 1.35 -14.45 -0.66
C ALA A 25 2.40 -13.34 -0.81
N ALA A 26 2.08 -12.35 -1.63
CA ALA A 26 2.94 -11.19 -1.80
C ALA A 26 3.17 -10.47 -0.45
N ARG A 27 4.36 -9.90 -0.28
CA ARG A 27 4.78 -9.19 0.93
C ARG A 27 5.19 -7.77 0.58
N ILE A 28 4.73 -6.81 1.38
CA ILE A 28 5.04 -5.40 1.17
C ILE A 28 5.74 -4.77 2.37
N VAL A 29 6.56 -3.77 2.09
CA VAL A 29 7.00 -2.78 3.08
C VAL A 29 6.07 -1.57 2.97
N ILE A 30 5.50 -1.14 4.07
CA ILE A 30 4.67 0.08 4.15
C ILE A 30 5.56 1.24 4.60
N VAL A 31 5.42 2.39 3.92
CA VAL A 31 6.05 3.64 4.33
C VAL A 31 4.95 4.68 4.57
N THR A 32 4.89 5.22 5.79
CA THR A 32 3.98 6.31 6.15
C THR A 32 4.76 7.41 6.85
N GLY A 33 4.20 8.61 6.86
CA GLY A 33 4.74 9.69 7.66
C GLY A 33 4.83 11.00 6.90
N GLY A 34 5.50 11.89 7.53
CA GLY A 34 5.70 13.30 7.37
C GLY A 34 6.04 13.83 8.77
N ALA A 35 6.71 14.98 8.90
CA ALA A 35 7.12 15.51 10.21
C ALA A 35 5.94 15.72 11.18
N GLU A 36 4.73 15.96 10.63
CA GLU A 36 3.50 16.11 11.41
C GLU A 36 2.88 14.78 11.86
N VAL A 37 3.26 13.64 11.25
CA VAL A 37 2.65 12.33 11.51
C VAL A 37 3.43 11.56 12.56
N THR A 38 2.81 11.29 13.69
CA THR A 38 3.46 10.60 14.82
C THR A 38 2.66 9.37 15.27
N ALA A 39 3.34 8.42 15.93
CA ALA A 39 2.68 7.25 16.51
C ALA A 39 1.69 7.63 17.64
N ARG A 40 1.96 8.75 18.35
CA ARG A 40 1.09 9.36 19.38
C ARG A 40 1.20 10.87 19.28
N PRO A 41 0.10 11.62 19.46
CA PRO A 41 0.15 13.06 19.45
C PRO A 41 1.19 13.57 20.48
N ALA A 42 2.17 14.33 20.00
CA ALA A 42 3.25 14.87 20.83
C ALA A 42 3.10 16.39 21.03
N GLY A 43 2.06 17.01 20.45
CA GLY A 43 1.80 18.44 20.53
C GLY A 43 0.73 18.91 19.53
N PRO A 44 0.38 20.19 19.54
CA PRO A 44 -0.72 20.73 18.72
C PRO A 44 -0.45 20.70 17.19
N ALA A 45 0.79 20.49 16.78
CA ALA A 45 1.20 20.39 15.36
C ALA A 45 1.39 18.95 14.88
N THR A 46 1.02 17.95 15.69
CA THR A 46 1.17 16.52 15.31
C THR A 46 -0.17 15.84 15.19
N ILE A 47 -0.29 14.97 14.17
CA ILE A 47 -1.47 14.12 13.92
C ILE A 47 -1.09 12.64 14.07
N PRO A 48 -2.01 11.78 14.59
CA PRO A 48 -1.76 10.34 14.62
C PRO A 48 -1.63 9.75 13.21
N ASP A 49 -0.73 8.76 13.06
CA ASP A 49 -0.63 7.97 11.83
C ASP A 49 -1.89 7.11 11.65
N ALA A 50 -2.81 7.57 10.81
CA ALA A 50 -4.00 6.83 10.44
C ALA A 50 -3.72 5.85 9.29
N ASN A 51 -2.77 6.16 8.42
CA ASN A 51 -2.51 5.39 7.21
C ASN A 51 -1.79 4.07 7.50
N GLY A 52 -0.83 4.06 8.40
CA GLY A 52 -0.09 2.83 8.76
C GLY A 52 -1.00 1.71 9.25
N PRO A 53 -1.81 1.90 10.30
CA PRO A 53 -2.78 0.90 10.75
C PRO A 53 -3.79 0.50 9.68
N MET A 54 -4.30 1.47 8.90
CA MET A 54 -5.25 1.22 7.82
C MET A 54 -4.65 0.36 6.71
N LEU A 55 -3.45 0.68 6.25
CA LEU A 55 -2.74 -0.08 5.20
C LEU A 55 -2.43 -1.51 5.65
N ARG A 56 -2.07 -1.73 6.93
CA ARG A 56 -1.91 -3.08 7.49
C ARG A 56 -3.22 -3.87 7.45
N ALA A 57 -4.32 -3.25 7.83
CA ALA A 57 -5.64 -3.88 7.80
C ALA A 57 -6.10 -4.20 6.38
N LEU A 58 -5.85 -3.29 5.42
CA LEU A 58 -6.12 -3.52 4.00
C LEU A 58 -5.27 -4.65 3.43
N ALA A 59 -3.97 -4.67 3.71
CA ALA A 59 -3.08 -5.74 3.28
C ALA A 59 -3.59 -7.10 3.77
N ALA A 60 -3.88 -7.22 5.07
CA ALA A 60 -4.44 -8.45 5.65
C ALA A 60 -5.77 -8.85 4.99
N ARG A 61 -6.67 -7.89 4.74
CA ARG A 61 -7.96 -8.13 4.07
C ARG A 61 -7.79 -8.73 2.68
N TYR A 62 -6.76 -8.33 1.95
CA TYR A 62 -6.50 -8.78 0.57
C TYR A 62 -5.46 -9.90 0.48
N GLY A 63 -5.05 -10.49 1.60
CA GLY A 63 -4.09 -11.60 1.62
C GLY A 63 -2.65 -11.20 1.31
N ILE A 64 -2.30 -9.93 1.54
CA ILE A 64 -0.96 -9.38 1.35
C ILE A 64 -0.23 -9.35 2.70
N GLY A 65 0.96 -9.92 2.77
CA GLY A 65 1.81 -9.87 3.96
C GLY A 65 2.45 -8.48 4.14
N VAL A 66 2.58 -8.01 5.37
CA VAL A 66 3.34 -6.79 5.69
C VAL A 66 4.66 -7.21 6.35
N ALA A 67 5.76 -7.04 5.60
CA ALA A 67 7.10 -7.41 6.04
C ALA A 67 7.67 -6.40 7.05
N ALA A 68 7.50 -5.10 6.76
CA ALA A 68 7.94 -4.03 7.66
C ALA A 68 7.06 -2.78 7.50
N HIS A 69 7.14 -1.89 8.49
CA HIS A 69 6.51 -0.57 8.44
C HIS A 69 7.53 0.50 8.84
N VAL A 70 7.95 1.27 7.87
CA VAL A 70 8.85 2.42 8.02
C VAL A 70 8.00 3.67 8.25
N ARG A 71 8.32 4.42 9.30
CA ARG A 71 7.78 5.77 9.50
C ARG A 71 8.87 6.76 9.16
N THR A 72 8.66 7.51 8.09
CA THR A 72 9.64 8.50 7.68
C THR A 72 9.48 9.80 8.48
N SER A 73 10.60 10.41 8.81
CA SER A 73 10.73 11.84 9.00
C SER A 73 10.80 12.52 7.62
N ASP A 74 10.93 13.85 7.57
CA ASP A 74 11.10 14.57 6.30
C ASP A 74 12.55 14.58 5.80
N ASP A 75 13.42 13.74 6.37
CA ASP A 75 14.80 13.57 5.97
C ASP A 75 14.92 12.48 4.88
N PRO A 76 15.30 12.85 3.64
CA PRO A 76 15.40 11.89 2.55
C PRO A 76 16.52 10.86 2.74
N ASP A 77 17.63 11.22 3.39
CA ASP A 77 18.74 10.30 3.60
C ASP A 77 18.36 9.24 4.65
N GLU A 78 17.64 9.63 5.70
CA GLU A 78 17.09 8.71 6.69
C GLU A 78 16.07 7.76 6.07
N LEU A 79 15.12 8.28 5.27
CA LEU A 79 14.12 7.45 4.59
C LEU A 79 14.81 6.47 3.63
N GLU A 80 15.78 6.93 2.85
CA GLU A 80 16.52 6.06 1.92
C GLU A 80 17.20 4.91 2.65
N ALA A 81 17.90 5.20 3.75
CA ALA A 81 18.60 4.20 4.55
C ALA A 81 17.62 3.16 5.14
N GLN A 82 16.53 3.60 5.76
CA GLN A 82 15.52 2.73 6.38
C GLN A 82 14.83 1.82 5.34
N VAL A 83 14.47 2.35 4.18
CA VAL A 83 13.82 1.54 3.13
C VAL A 83 14.81 0.55 2.51
N ARG A 84 16.08 0.96 2.30
CA ARG A 84 17.11 0.07 1.79
C ARG A 84 17.38 -1.10 2.75
N GLU A 85 17.43 -0.84 4.05
CA GLU A 85 17.57 -1.86 5.09
C GLU A 85 16.37 -2.81 5.08
N ALA A 86 15.13 -2.28 5.06
CA ALA A 86 13.92 -3.09 5.02
C ALA A 86 13.82 -3.98 3.78
N ILE A 87 14.25 -3.48 2.60
CA ILE A 87 14.32 -4.28 1.37
C ILE A 87 15.38 -5.38 1.50
N ALA A 88 16.57 -5.07 2.01
CA ALA A 88 17.64 -6.04 2.16
C ALA A 88 17.31 -7.16 3.15
N GLU A 89 16.63 -6.82 4.25
CA GLU A 89 16.26 -7.79 5.29
C GLU A 89 15.08 -8.68 4.88
N HIS A 90 14.09 -8.10 4.20
CA HIS A 90 12.81 -8.77 4.01
C HIS A 90 12.52 -9.22 2.59
N ALA A 91 13.28 -8.76 1.59
CA ALA A 91 13.05 -9.02 0.16
C ALA A 91 11.55 -8.91 -0.24
N PRO A 92 10.89 -7.73 -0.04
CA PRO A 92 9.49 -7.58 -0.32
C PRO A 92 9.22 -7.54 -1.83
N ASP A 93 8.01 -7.90 -2.24
CA ASP A 93 7.55 -7.81 -3.63
C ASP A 93 7.30 -6.36 -4.06
N ALA A 94 6.97 -5.48 -3.10
CA ALA A 94 6.82 -4.05 -3.35
C ALA A 94 6.98 -3.21 -2.06
N VAL A 95 7.29 -1.93 -2.24
CA VAL A 95 7.15 -0.88 -1.22
C VAL A 95 5.87 -0.10 -1.53
N VAL A 96 5.02 0.11 -0.53
CA VAL A 96 3.80 0.93 -0.65
C VAL A 96 3.94 2.14 0.26
N THR A 97 3.97 3.34 -0.33
CA THR A 97 4.05 4.59 0.44
C THR A 97 2.69 5.28 0.50
N SER A 98 2.43 6.01 1.57
CA SER A 98 1.27 6.90 1.71
C SER A 98 1.73 8.28 2.16
N GLY A 99 1.49 9.27 1.31
CA GLY A 99 1.96 10.66 1.48
C GLY A 99 3.28 10.94 0.79
N GLY A 100 3.75 12.18 0.88
CA GLY A 100 5.04 12.63 0.33
C GLY A 100 5.13 12.66 -1.20
N ILE A 101 3.99 12.71 -1.93
CA ILE A 101 3.93 12.68 -3.40
C ILE A 101 3.23 13.90 -4.04
N SER A 102 2.80 14.88 -3.26
CA SER A 102 2.17 16.10 -3.75
C SER A 102 3.19 16.97 -4.52
N HIS A 103 2.77 18.14 -5.03
CA HIS A 103 3.65 19.06 -5.77
C HIS A 103 4.44 20.02 -4.85
N GLY A 104 4.51 19.76 -3.53
CA GLY A 104 5.28 20.54 -2.56
C GLY A 104 6.79 20.40 -2.77
N LYS A 105 7.55 21.44 -2.38
CA LYS A 105 9.03 21.43 -2.51
C LYS A 105 9.74 20.42 -1.61
N PHE A 106 9.05 19.84 -0.64
CA PHE A 106 9.61 19.00 0.42
C PHE A 106 9.06 17.56 0.41
N GLU A 107 8.63 17.07 -0.73
CA GLU A 107 8.05 15.74 -0.86
C GLU A 107 9.15 14.66 -0.81
N VAL A 108 9.47 14.20 0.40
CA VAL A 108 10.57 13.28 0.68
C VAL A 108 10.47 11.98 -0.13
N VAL A 109 9.27 11.44 -0.33
CA VAL A 109 9.06 10.22 -1.12
C VAL A 109 9.53 10.40 -2.56
N ARG A 110 9.21 11.53 -3.20
CA ARG A 110 9.67 11.83 -4.56
C ARG A 110 11.16 12.11 -4.66
N GLN A 111 11.76 12.60 -3.57
CA GLN A 111 13.20 12.85 -3.53
C GLN A 111 14.00 11.54 -3.43
N VAL A 112 13.49 10.55 -2.73
CA VAL A 112 14.13 9.24 -2.58
C VAL A 112 13.83 8.35 -3.79
N PHE A 113 12.58 8.24 -4.21
CA PHE A 113 12.15 7.32 -5.28
C PHE A 113 12.05 8.04 -6.64
N ARG A 114 13.16 8.62 -7.10
CA ARG A 114 13.22 9.51 -8.29
C ARG A 114 12.97 8.80 -9.62
N GLN A 115 13.27 7.50 -9.70
CA GLN A 115 13.19 6.73 -10.95
C GLN A 115 11.78 6.20 -11.17
N GLY A 116 10.89 7.02 -11.73
CA GLY A 116 9.55 6.59 -12.00
C GLY A 116 8.62 7.70 -12.47
N TRP A 117 7.35 7.36 -12.52
CA TRP A 117 6.28 8.26 -12.89
C TRP A 117 5.56 8.77 -11.63
N TYR A 118 5.31 10.07 -11.59
CA TYR A 118 4.46 10.72 -10.60
C TYR A 118 3.52 11.68 -11.31
N GLY A 119 2.22 11.52 -11.12
CA GLY A 119 1.24 12.31 -11.84
C GLY A 119 -0.16 12.20 -11.24
N HIS A 120 -1.14 12.67 -12.00
CA HIS A 120 -2.55 12.56 -11.68
C HIS A 120 -3.22 11.52 -12.55
N VAL A 121 -4.07 10.72 -11.94
CA VAL A 121 -5.02 9.82 -12.60
C VAL A 121 -6.43 10.39 -12.50
N ALA A 122 -7.31 10.01 -13.40
CA ALA A 122 -8.72 10.42 -13.39
C ALA A 122 -9.51 9.70 -12.29
N GLN A 123 -9.14 9.97 -11.04
CA GLN A 123 -9.74 9.39 -9.84
C GLN A 123 -10.02 10.47 -8.81
N GLN A 124 -11.21 10.44 -8.21
CA GLN A 124 -11.61 11.31 -7.10
C GLN A 124 -12.36 10.48 -6.05
N PRO A 125 -11.88 10.40 -4.79
CA PRO A 125 -10.62 10.97 -4.30
C PRO A 125 -9.39 10.15 -4.73
N GLY A 126 -8.20 10.77 -4.73
CA GLY A 126 -6.93 10.08 -4.93
C GLY A 126 -6.28 10.30 -6.30
N GLY A 127 -6.41 11.50 -6.90
CA GLY A 127 -5.77 11.83 -8.18
C GLY A 127 -4.25 11.67 -8.22
N PRO A 128 -3.47 12.20 -7.25
CA PRO A 128 -2.01 12.02 -7.22
C PRO A 128 -1.63 10.57 -6.98
N GLN A 129 -0.75 10.02 -7.83
CA GLN A 129 -0.22 8.65 -7.73
C GLN A 129 1.26 8.64 -8.15
N GLY A 130 1.99 7.62 -7.75
CA GLY A 130 3.35 7.38 -8.21
C GLY A 130 3.67 5.90 -8.39
N LEU A 131 4.46 5.61 -9.41
CA LEU A 131 5.01 4.28 -9.66
C LEU A 131 6.50 4.44 -9.99
N SER A 132 7.36 3.86 -9.18
CA SER A 132 8.80 3.98 -9.31
C SER A 132 9.50 2.66 -8.96
N ARG A 133 10.83 2.68 -8.98
CA ARG A 133 11.68 1.58 -8.49
C ARG A 133 12.72 2.10 -7.52
N PHE A 134 13.06 1.26 -6.55
CA PHE A 134 14.14 1.51 -5.64
C PHE A 134 14.85 0.18 -5.31
N ALA A 135 16.16 0.10 -5.55
CA ALA A 135 16.93 -1.14 -5.39
C ALA A 135 16.24 -2.35 -6.05
N GLU A 136 15.80 -2.19 -7.30
CA GLU A 136 15.04 -3.14 -8.13
C GLU A 136 13.63 -3.50 -7.61
N THR A 137 13.25 -3.05 -6.42
CA THR A 137 11.92 -3.27 -5.84
C THR A 137 10.92 -2.23 -6.38
N PRO A 138 9.74 -2.64 -6.86
CA PRO A 138 8.67 -1.70 -7.23
C PRO A 138 8.22 -0.86 -6.05
N VAL A 139 7.97 0.44 -6.27
CA VAL A 139 7.44 1.37 -5.28
C VAL A 139 6.13 1.94 -5.79
N ILE A 140 5.04 1.70 -5.07
CA ILE A 140 3.71 2.21 -5.35
C ILE A 140 3.42 3.33 -4.35
N SER A 141 3.33 4.56 -4.84
CA SER A 141 3.17 5.74 -3.99
C SER A 141 1.74 6.25 -4.07
N LEU A 142 1.04 6.18 -2.93
CA LEU A 142 -0.36 6.54 -2.76
C LEU A 142 -0.49 7.95 -2.15
N PRO A 143 -1.62 8.64 -2.35
CA PRO A 143 -1.90 9.93 -1.72
C PRO A 143 -1.85 9.87 -0.20
N GLY A 144 -1.55 10.98 0.47
CA GLY A 144 -1.47 11.05 1.94
C GLY A 144 -2.84 11.12 2.64
N ASN A 145 -3.89 11.61 1.98
CA ASN A 145 -5.23 11.64 2.57
C ASN A 145 -5.75 10.20 2.80
N PRO A 146 -6.23 9.85 4.01
CA PRO A 146 -6.62 8.48 4.34
C PRO A 146 -7.68 7.87 3.42
N ILE A 147 -8.70 8.63 3.03
CA ILE A 147 -9.73 8.12 2.11
C ILE A 147 -9.13 7.87 0.72
N SER A 148 -8.28 8.78 0.25
CA SER A 148 -7.56 8.62 -1.02
C SER A 148 -6.62 7.41 -0.99
N THR A 149 -5.90 7.21 0.11
CA THR A 149 -5.04 6.04 0.35
C THR A 149 -5.84 4.74 0.28
N LEU A 150 -6.97 4.68 0.98
CA LEU A 150 -7.86 3.50 1.00
C LEU A 150 -8.35 3.15 -0.40
N VAL A 151 -8.90 4.14 -1.13
CA VAL A 151 -9.42 3.93 -2.48
C VAL A 151 -8.30 3.50 -3.42
N SER A 152 -7.14 4.18 -3.39
CA SER A 152 -6.00 3.85 -4.24
C SER A 152 -5.39 2.49 -3.92
N PHE A 153 -5.29 2.10 -2.66
CA PHE A 153 -4.82 0.76 -2.29
C PHE A 153 -5.74 -0.32 -2.86
N ARG A 154 -7.06 -0.14 -2.71
CA ARG A 154 -8.05 -1.09 -3.25
C ARG A 154 -8.01 -1.17 -4.78
N THR A 155 -7.78 -0.03 -5.45
CA THR A 155 -7.83 0.06 -6.92
C THR A 155 -6.54 -0.44 -7.57
N TYR A 156 -5.37 -0.18 -6.97
CA TYR A 156 -4.08 -0.44 -7.62
C TYR A 156 -3.25 -1.52 -6.92
N VAL A 157 -3.19 -1.53 -5.58
CA VAL A 157 -2.32 -2.46 -4.85
C VAL A 157 -2.97 -3.83 -4.70
N ALA A 158 -4.23 -3.86 -4.26
CA ALA A 158 -4.93 -5.11 -3.99
C ALA A 158 -5.10 -6.01 -5.22
N PRO A 159 -5.46 -5.51 -6.43
CA PRO A 159 -5.54 -6.35 -7.62
C PRO A 159 -4.18 -6.85 -8.13
N LEU A 160 -3.11 -6.06 -7.88
CA LEU A 160 -1.77 -6.37 -8.36
C LEU A 160 -1.06 -7.42 -7.49
N LEU A 161 -1.22 -7.33 -6.17
CA LEU A 161 -0.44 -8.09 -5.18
C LEU A 161 -1.28 -9.05 -4.33
N GLY A 162 -2.60 -8.94 -4.36
CA GLY A 162 -3.48 -9.69 -3.45
C GLY A 162 -4.71 -10.26 -4.13
N HIS A 163 -5.72 -10.56 -3.33
CA HIS A 163 -6.98 -11.17 -3.76
C HIS A 163 -8.12 -10.14 -3.73
N ALA A 164 -8.07 -9.13 -4.60
CA ALA A 164 -9.18 -8.19 -4.72
C ALA A 164 -10.37 -8.87 -5.41
N PRO A 165 -11.62 -8.61 -4.94
CA PRO A 165 -12.79 -9.05 -5.66
C PRO A 165 -12.88 -8.35 -7.02
N GLU A 166 -13.37 -9.06 -8.03
CA GLU A 166 -13.61 -8.46 -9.34
C GLU A 166 -14.61 -7.29 -9.25
N PRO A 167 -14.41 -6.22 -10.02
CA PRO A 167 -15.37 -5.12 -10.07
C PRO A 167 -16.72 -5.60 -10.59
N ILE A 168 -17.78 -5.20 -9.91
CA ILE A 168 -19.16 -5.46 -10.33
C ILE A 168 -19.74 -4.16 -10.86
N LEU A 169 -20.25 -4.19 -12.10
CA LEU A 169 -21.04 -3.08 -12.63
C LEU A 169 -22.46 -3.19 -12.07
N ALA A 170 -22.91 -2.12 -11.43
CA ALA A 170 -24.26 -2.01 -10.89
C ALA A 170 -24.87 -0.65 -11.25
N PRO A 171 -26.19 -0.58 -11.53
CA PRO A 171 -26.86 0.69 -11.72
C PRO A 171 -26.87 1.47 -10.40
N LEU A 172 -26.67 2.78 -10.48
CA LEU A 172 -26.86 3.67 -9.34
C LEU A 172 -28.36 3.78 -9.03
N ALA A 173 -28.72 3.77 -7.74
CA ALA A 173 -30.10 3.95 -7.29
C ALA A 173 -30.56 5.41 -7.40
N CYS A 174 -29.62 6.35 -7.53
CA CYS A 174 -29.90 7.77 -7.72
C CYS A 174 -28.72 8.42 -8.46
N ASP A 175 -28.97 9.60 -9.03
CA ASP A 175 -27.92 10.40 -9.64
C ASP A 175 -26.91 10.86 -8.58
N VAL A 176 -25.62 10.75 -8.92
CA VAL A 176 -24.52 11.26 -8.10
C VAL A 176 -23.92 12.45 -8.84
N ALA A 177 -23.98 13.63 -8.19
CA ALA A 177 -23.29 14.81 -8.72
C ALA A 177 -21.78 14.55 -8.68
N GLY A 178 -21.14 14.55 -9.85
CA GLY A 178 -19.68 14.54 -9.94
C GLY A 178 -19.10 15.88 -9.47
N LEU A 179 -17.88 15.85 -8.93
CA LEU A 179 -17.08 17.06 -8.78
C LEU A 179 -16.44 17.34 -10.16
N GLU A 180 -16.75 18.52 -10.73
CA GLU A 180 -16.10 19.02 -11.94
C GLU A 180 -14.63 19.41 -11.70
#